data_84dc03b40227035bfb8c4a1efe973675
#
_entry.id   84dc03b40227035bfb8c4a1efe973675
#
_cell.length_a   1.000
_cell.length_b   1.000
_cell.length_c   1.000
_cell.angle_alpha   90.00
_cell.angle_beta   90.00
_cell.angle_gamma   90.00
#
_symmetry.space_group_name_H-M   'P 1'
#
loop_
_entity.id
_entity.type
_entity.pdbx_description
1 polymer ?
#
loop_
_entity_poly.entity_id
_entity_poly.type
_entity_poly.pdbx_seq_one_letter_code
_entity_poly.pdbx_strand_id
1 'polypeptide(L)'
;KAEMEWAEKAMKKSGAENYKLVKGWFNETIPDYPIKEPIAVLRLDGDWYDSTMTCLEGFFNKVAKGGLIIIDDYYVWDGCSKALHDYLSKNQRSERIYEGYSYGFPRGKGVKLTGCYLVKN
;
A
#
# COMPACT_ATOMS: atom_id res chain seq x y z
N LYS A 1 1.26 6.76 16.68
CA LYS A 1 0.32 7.46 15.79
C LYS A 1 1.03 8.68 15.20
N ALA A 2 1.28 8.65 13.91
CA ALA A 2 1.93 9.77 13.24
C ALA A 2 0.95 10.94 13.07
N GLU A 3 1.41 12.14 13.38
CA GLU A 3 0.60 13.34 13.17
C GLU A 3 0.85 13.89 11.78
N MET A 4 -0.17 14.54 11.21
CA MET A 4 -0.11 15.10 9.87
C MET A 4 1.03 16.11 9.70
N GLU A 5 1.37 16.83 10.76
CA GLU A 5 2.51 17.75 10.78
C GLU A 5 3.84 17.12 10.34
N TRP A 6 4.09 15.89 10.78
CA TRP A 6 5.31 15.18 10.41
C TRP A 6 5.33 14.84 8.91
N ALA A 7 4.18 14.43 8.38
CA ALA A 7 4.04 14.16 6.95
C ALA A 7 4.26 15.43 6.12
N GLU A 8 3.68 16.54 6.55
CA GLU A 8 3.86 17.83 5.90
C GLU A 8 5.33 18.27 5.88
N LYS A 9 6.01 18.13 7.03
CA LYS A 9 7.44 18.44 7.12
C LYS A 9 8.28 17.56 6.20
N ALA A 10 7.99 16.27 6.15
CA ALA A 10 8.70 15.35 5.29
C ALA A 10 8.53 15.71 3.82
N MET A 11 7.32 16.03 3.40
CA MET A 11 7.04 16.41 2.01
C MET A 11 7.71 17.73 1.63
N LYS A 12 7.68 18.73 2.49
CA LYS A 12 8.40 19.98 2.29
C LYS A 12 9.90 19.76 2.14
N LYS A 13 10.46 18.90 2.99
CA LYS A 13 11.88 18.58 2.97
C LYS A 13 12.29 17.83 1.70
N SER A 14 11.37 17.05 1.11
CA SER A 14 11.63 16.34 -0.14
C SER A 14 11.70 17.25 -1.36
N GLY A 15 11.16 18.46 -1.29
CA GLY A 15 11.06 19.39 -2.42
C GLY A 15 9.97 19.05 -3.42
N ALA A 16 9.19 18.00 -3.18
CA ALA A 16 8.09 17.64 -4.06
C ALA A 16 6.95 18.66 -3.97
N GLU A 17 6.32 18.93 -5.10
CA GLU A 17 5.17 19.85 -5.17
C GLU A 17 3.87 19.14 -5.57
N ASN A 18 3.98 17.99 -6.22
CA ASN A 18 2.88 17.21 -6.78
C ASN A 18 2.39 16.12 -5.82
N TYR A 19 1.97 16.50 -4.62
CA TYR A 19 1.45 15.57 -3.65
C TYR A 19 0.17 16.09 -2.98
N LYS A 20 -0.56 15.18 -2.35
CA LYS A 20 -1.74 15.49 -1.56
C LYS A 20 -1.73 14.64 -0.29
N LEU A 21 -1.95 15.25 0.85
CA LEU A 21 -2.09 14.57 2.14
C LEU A 21 -3.58 14.52 2.52
N VAL A 22 -4.06 13.34 2.85
CA VAL A 22 -5.45 13.14 3.24
C VAL A 22 -5.47 12.59 4.66
N LYS A 23 -5.93 13.41 5.60
CA LYS A 23 -6.05 13.05 7.01
C LYS A 23 -7.34 12.29 7.27
N GLY A 24 -7.25 11.18 8.00
CA GLY A 24 -8.41 10.42 8.45
C GLY A 24 -8.15 8.92 8.45
N TRP A 25 -9.12 8.18 8.93
CA TRP A 25 -9.09 6.73 8.89
C TRP A 25 -9.38 6.23 7.47
N PHE A 26 -8.76 5.13 7.08
CA PHE A 26 -8.91 4.59 5.73
C PHE A 26 -10.36 4.28 5.37
N ASN A 27 -11.13 3.72 6.30
CA ASN A 27 -12.55 3.42 6.07
C ASN A 27 -13.43 4.67 5.87
N GLU A 28 -12.95 5.83 6.27
CA GLU A 28 -13.66 7.10 6.09
C GLU A 28 -13.19 7.87 4.85
N THR A 29 -11.91 7.76 4.51
CA THR A 29 -11.30 8.58 3.46
C THR A 29 -11.22 7.90 2.10
N ILE A 30 -11.08 6.56 2.07
CA ILE A 30 -10.82 5.83 0.83
C ILE A 30 -12.08 5.54 0.00
N PRO A 31 -13.23 5.10 0.58
CA PRO A 31 -14.37 4.67 -0.24
C PRO A 31 -14.83 5.68 -1.28
N ASP A 32 -14.85 6.95 -0.92
CA ASP A 32 -15.33 8.03 -1.79
C ASP A 32 -14.20 8.90 -2.36
N TYR A 33 -12.95 8.46 -2.22
CA TYR A 33 -11.82 9.25 -2.70
C TYR A 33 -11.81 9.30 -4.24
N PRO A 34 -11.82 10.50 -4.85
CA PRO A 34 -11.88 10.61 -6.30
C PRO A 34 -10.52 10.31 -6.94
N ILE A 35 -10.43 9.19 -7.64
CA ILE A 35 -9.28 8.86 -8.47
C ILE A 35 -9.66 9.13 -9.92
N LYS A 36 -9.05 10.14 -10.52
CA LYS A 36 -9.36 10.57 -11.88
C LYS A 36 -8.53 9.86 -12.95
N GLU A 37 -7.32 9.45 -12.60
CA GLU A 37 -6.40 8.78 -13.51
C GLU A 37 -5.98 7.43 -12.93
N PRO A 38 -5.61 6.45 -13.77
CA PRO A 38 -5.14 5.17 -13.29
C PRO A 38 -3.92 5.30 -12.39
N ILE A 39 -3.90 4.52 -11.32
CA ILE A 39 -2.79 4.50 -10.36
C ILE A 39 -1.64 3.67 -10.97
N ALA A 40 -0.46 4.25 -11.05
CA ALA A 40 0.73 3.54 -11.53
C ALA A 40 1.34 2.65 -10.44
N VAL A 41 1.38 3.13 -9.19
CA VAL A 41 1.91 2.39 -8.05
C VAL A 41 0.99 2.61 -6.85
N LEU A 42 0.47 1.52 -6.32
CA LEU A 42 -0.31 1.51 -5.08
C LEU A 42 0.53 0.85 -4.00
N ARG A 43 0.95 1.61 -2.99
CA ARG A 43 1.72 1.09 -1.86
C ARG A 43 0.84 1.10 -0.61
N LEU A 44 0.68 -0.07 -0.02
CA LEU A 44 -0.12 -0.26 1.20
C LEU A 44 0.80 -0.51 2.39
N ASP A 45 0.59 0.26 3.44
CA ASP A 45 1.38 0.24 4.67
C ASP A 45 0.42 0.39 5.86
N GLY A 46 -0.57 -0.50 5.94
CA GLY A 46 -1.68 -0.38 6.89
C GLY A 46 -1.67 -1.41 8.02
N ASP A 47 -0.72 -2.32 8.06
CA ASP A 47 -0.48 -3.34 9.08
C ASP A 47 -1.62 -4.34 9.28
N TRP A 48 -2.85 -3.89 9.44
CA TRP A 48 -3.98 -4.70 9.87
C TRP A 48 -4.83 -5.21 8.71
N TYR A 49 -5.62 -6.26 8.99
CA TYR A 49 -6.55 -6.82 8.01
C TYR A 49 -7.52 -5.78 7.45
N ASP A 50 -8.23 -5.08 8.32
CA ASP A 50 -9.27 -4.13 7.90
C ASP A 50 -8.70 -2.97 7.10
N SER A 51 -7.56 -2.44 7.52
CA SER A 51 -6.88 -1.35 6.82
C SER A 51 -6.42 -1.79 5.43
N THR A 52 -5.83 -2.96 5.33
CA THR A 52 -5.37 -3.52 4.05
C THR A 52 -6.55 -3.82 3.13
N MET A 53 -7.60 -4.45 3.65
CA MET A 53 -8.79 -4.76 2.87
C MET A 53 -9.48 -3.49 2.34
N THR A 54 -9.62 -2.47 3.18
CA THR A 54 -10.21 -1.18 2.77
C THR A 54 -9.45 -0.57 1.60
N CYS A 55 -8.11 -0.59 1.66
CA CYS A 55 -7.27 -0.09 0.58
C CYS A 55 -7.43 -0.90 -0.69
N LEU A 56 -7.44 -2.22 -0.59
CA LEU A 56 -7.60 -3.10 -1.74
C LEU A 56 -8.97 -2.91 -2.40
N GLU A 57 -10.04 -2.89 -1.63
CA GLU A 57 -11.40 -2.68 -2.14
C GLU A 57 -11.58 -1.30 -2.79
N GLY A 58 -10.93 -0.28 -2.24
CA GLY A 58 -11.03 1.07 -2.77
C GLY A 58 -10.18 1.32 -4.01
N PHE A 59 -8.99 0.75 -4.08
CA PHE A 59 -7.98 1.18 -5.06
C PHE A 59 -7.47 0.10 -6.02
N PHE A 60 -7.61 -1.18 -5.73
CA PHE A 60 -7.03 -2.22 -6.57
C PHE A 60 -7.47 -2.08 -8.04
N ASN A 61 -8.77 -1.94 -8.27
CA ASN A 61 -9.32 -1.83 -9.62
C ASN A 61 -8.94 -0.51 -10.32
N LYS A 62 -8.44 0.46 -9.58
CA LYS A 62 -8.01 1.75 -10.11
C LYS A 62 -6.53 1.77 -10.49
N VAL A 63 -5.79 0.71 -10.17
CA VAL A 63 -4.42 0.53 -10.63
C VAL A 63 -4.42 0.23 -12.11
N ALA A 64 -3.53 0.88 -12.86
CA ALA A 64 -3.39 0.64 -14.30
C ALA A 64 -2.93 -0.78 -14.59
N LYS A 65 -3.32 -1.33 -15.73
CA LYS A 65 -2.76 -2.59 -16.21
C LYS A 65 -1.24 -2.46 -16.31
N GLY A 66 -0.52 -3.40 -15.71
CA GLY A 66 0.94 -3.34 -15.59
C GLY A 66 1.44 -2.49 -14.43
N GLY A 67 0.55 -1.83 -13.68
CA GLY A 67 0.91 -1.07 -12.50
C GLY A 67 1.29 -1.97 -11.32
N LEU A 68 2.01 -1.41 -10.37
CA LEU A 68 2.51 -2.14 -9.20
C LEU A 68 1.58 -1.96 -8.00
N ILE A 69 1.38 -3.06 -7.28
CA ILE A 69 0.71 -3.05 -5.99
C ILE A 69 1.70 -3.61 -4.97
N ILE A 70 2.12 -2.77 -4.02
CA ILE A 70 3.13 -3.09 -3.02
C ILE A 70 2.44 -3.19 -1.66
N ILE A 71 2.68 -4.28 -0.95
CA ILE A 71 2.14 -4.51 0.39
C ILE A 71 3.32 -4.69 1.33
N ASP A 72 3.62 -3.65 2.10
CA ASP A 72 4.84 -3.55 2.90
C ASP A 72 4.94 -4.61 4.00
N ASP A 73 3.83 -4.94 4.62
CA ASP A 73 3.82 -5.75 5.84
C ASP A 73 3.29 -7.17 5.63
N TYR A 74 3.28 -7.63 4.39
CA TYR A 74 2.76 -8.95 4.03
C TYR A 74 3.40 -10.09 4.84
N TYR A 75 4.70 -10.02 5.07
CA TYR A 75 5.43 -11.03 5.85
C TYR A 75 5.59 -10.68 7.32
N VAL A 76 5.08 -9.53 7.75
CA VAL A 76 5.19 -9.06 9.14
C VAL A 76 3.91 -9.34 9.93
N TRP A 77 2.75 -9.10 9.32
CA TRP A 77 1.46 -9.21 9.99
C TRP A 77 0.52 -10.19 9.27
N ASP A 78 0.05 -11.20 10.00
CA ASP A 78 -0.83 -12.23 9.44
C ASP A 78 -2.13 -11.65 8.87
N GLY A 79 -2.70 -10.64 9.52
CA GLY A 79 -3.91 -9.97 9.04
C GLY A 79 -3.73 -9.28 7.70
N CYS A 80 -2.55 -8.72 7.47
CA CYS A 80 -2.21 -8.08 6.20
C CYS A 80 -2.17 -9.10 5.06
N SER A 81 -1.45 -10.20 5.25
CA SER A 81 -1.37 -11.26 4.24
C SER A 81 -2.74 -11.92 4.00
N LYS A 82 -3.50 -12.16 5.06
CA LYS A 82 -4.85 -12.73 4.95
C LYS A 82 -5.77 -11.82 4.13
N ALA A 83 -5.71 -10.50 4.34
CA ALA A 83 -6.52 -9.55 3.58
C ALA A 83 -6.21 -9.62 2.08
N LEU A 84 -4.93 -9.71 1.71
CA LEU A 84 -4.55 -9.85 0.30
C LEU A 84 -5.12 -11.14 -0.30
N HIS A 85 -4.92 -12.28 0.38
CA HIS A 85 -5.41 -13.56 -0.13
C HIS A 85 -6.94 -13.59 -0.22
N ASP A 86 -7.64 -13.07 0.79
CA ASP A 86 -9.10 -12.99 0.77
C ASP A 86 -9.60 -12.10 -0.38
N TYR A 87 -8.96 -10.95 -0.60
CA TYR A 87 -9.31 -10.05 -1.69
C TYR A 87 -9.12 -10.70 -3.06
N LEU A 88 -7.95 -11.29 -3.30
CA LEU A 88 -7.66 -11.94 -4.59
C LEU A 88 -8.64 -13.08 -4.85
N SER A 89 -8.92 -13.89 -3.84
CA SER A 89 -9.84 -15.02 -3.94
C SER A 89 -11.27 -14.58 -4.22
N LYS A 90 -11.77 -13.64 -3.45
CA LYS A 90 -13.13 -13.08 -3.59
C LYS A 90 -13.37 -12.46 -4.96
N ASN A 91 -12.36 -11.80 -5.50
CA ASN A 91 -12.46 -11.11 -6.79
C ASN A 91 -11.94 -11.94 -7.96
N GLN A 92 -11.68 -13.23 -7.73
CA GLN A 92 -11.19 -14.17 -8.75
C GLN A 92 -9.96 -13.66 -9.50
N ARG A 93 -9.04 -13.02 -8.75
CA ARG A 93 -7.80 -12.47 -9.29
C ARG A 93 -6.69 -13.52 -9.23
N SER A 94 -5.79 -13.45 -10.20
CA SER A 94 -4.70 -14.43 -10.35
C SER A 94 -3.33 -13.79 -10.45
N GLU A 95 -3.18 -12.54 -10.05
CA GLU A 95 -1.88 -11.89 -10.01
C GLU A 95 -0.91 -12.69 -9.13
N ARG A 96 0.30 -12.87 -9.63
CA ARG A 96 1.34 -13.55 -8.87
C ARG A 96 1.83 -12.65 -7.73
N ILE A 97 2.05 -13.24 -6.58
CA ILE A 97 2.63 -12.55 -5.43
C ILE A 97 4.15 -12.75 -5.48
N TYR A 98 4.90 -11.66 -5.61
CA TYR A 98 6.36 -11.65 -5.61
C TYR A 98 6.90 -11.18 -4.28
N GLU A 99 8.03 -11.74 -3.86
CA GLU A 99 8.70 -11.32 -2.63
C GLU A 99 9.27 -9.92 -2.75
N GLY A 100 9.03 -9.08 -1.74
CA GLY A 100 9.54 -7.73 -1.64
C GLY A 100 10.54 -7.60 -0.51
N TYR A 101 11.73 -7.12 -0.81
CA TYR A 101 12.82 -7.01 0.15
C TYR A 101 13.06 -5.55 0.53
N SER A 102 13.32 -5.31 1.81
CA SER A 102 13.72 -4.01 2.32
C SER A 102 15.09 -4.08 2.96
N TYR A 103 15.81 -2.97 2.94
CA TYR A 103 17.07 -2.87 3.65
C TYR A 103 16.81 -2.76 5.15
N GLY A 104 17.57 -3.51 5.94
CA GLY A 104 17.46 -3.45 7.39
C GLY A 104 17.80 -2.08 7.95
N PHE A 105 17.19 -1.74 9.05
CA PHE A 105 17.53 -0.54 9.81
C PHE A 105 18.24 -0.94 11.12
N PRO A 106 19.36 -0.31 11.49
CA PRO A 106 20.08 0.75 10.76
C PRO A 106 20.76 0.23 9.48
N ARG A 107 21.03 1.15 8.55
CA ARG A 107 21.65 0.85 7.25
C ARG A 107 22.87 -0.06 7.41
N GLY A 108 22.94 -1.09 6.53
CA GLY A 108 24.06 -2.03 6.50
C GLY A 108 23.83 -3.33 7.25
N LYS A 109 22.66 -3.52 7.87
CA LYS A 109 22.33 -4.77 8.57
C LYS A 109 21.59 -5.80 7.71
N GLY A 110 21.81 -5.76 6.40
CA GLY A 110 21.29 -6.76 5.47
C GLY A 110 19.91 -6.45 4.93
N VAL A 111 19.41 -7.36 4.11
CA VAL A 111 18.12 -7.26 3.43
C VAL A 111 17.12 -8.15 4.15
N LYS A 112 15.94 -7.62 4.44
CA LYS A 112 14.85 -8.37 5.09
C LYS A 112 13.68 -8.55 4.14
N LEU A 113 13.10 -9.73 4.15
CA LEU A 113 11.84 -10.00 3.49
C LEU A 113 10.71 -9.49 4.37
N THR A 114 10.06 -8.38 3.98
CA THR A 114 8.99 -7.77 4.76
C THR A 114 7.68 -7.69 4.00
N GLY A 115 7.73 -7.40 2.72
CA GLY A 115 6.57 -7.17 1.91
C GLY A 115 6.49 -8.04 0.68
N CYS A 116 5.45 -7.82 -0.10
CA CYS A 116 5.27 -8.43 -1.40
C CYS A 116 4.86 -7.38 -2.43
N TYR A 117 4.90 -7.75 -3.69
CA TYR A 117 4.32 -6.93 -4.74
C TYR A 117 3.63 -7.77 -5.79
N LEU A 118 2.68 -7.15 -6.47
CA LEU A 118 1.94 -7.72 -7.59
C LEU A 118 2.02 -6.76 -8.78
N VAL A 119 1.99 -7.32 -9.96
CA VAL A 119 1.80 -6.54 -11.19
C VAL A 119 0.37 -6.77 -11.64
N LYS A 120 -0.41 -5.73 -11.76
CA LYS A 120 -1.82 -5.86 -12.11
C LYS A 120 -2.00 -6.33 -13.55
N ASN A 121 -2.79 -7.36 -13.69
CA ASN A 121 -3.20 -7.90 -15.00
C ASN A 121 -4.21 -7.00 -15.71
#